data_665aeadd1c493ae8e24a423171935ef5
#
_entry.id   665aeadd1c493ae8e24a423171935ef5
#
_cell.length_a   1.000
_cell.length_b   1.000
_cell.length_c   1.000
_cell.angle_alpha   90.00
_cell.angle_beta   90.00
_cell.angle_gamma   90.00
#
_symmetry.space_group_name_H-M   'P 1'
#
loop_
_entity.id
_entity.type
_entity.pdbx_description
1 polymer ?
#
loop_
_entity_poly.entity_id
_entity_poly.type
_entity_poly.pdbx_seq_one_letter_code
_entity_poly.pdbx_strand_id
1 'polypeptide(L)'
;MRDEGPAAPERYNAKLIISKLTNGTVVESNAPTLGFLLHEVARLLRRRFEQNARDSGLTRSQWQVLAYLANNEGINQCGLADLLEIEPITLGRIIDKLQARGLIERHPDPSDRRVWLLHLTPAARPKLTQLRRLGEVTRGEALVGVSEADTERLLKTLQALKANLTDACDSPVAGQK
;
A
#
# COMPACT_ATOMS: atom_id res chain seq x y z
N MET A 1 46.16 -8.48 -6.51
CA MET A 1 45.15 -8.89 -5.57
C MET A 1 43.85 -8.23 -6.06
N ARG A 2 43.01 -8.98 -6.80
CA ARG A 2 41.80 -8.44 -7.42
C ARG A 2 40.65 -8.67 -6.44
N ASP A 3 40.01 -7.59 -6.03
CA ASP A 3 38.86 -7.57 -5.14
C ASP A 3 37.64 -8.05 -5.96
N GLU A 4 37.21 -9.28 -5.71
CA GLU A 4 35.97 -9.80 -6.28
C GLU A 4 34.80 -9.32 -5.42
N GLY A 5 34.07 -8.32 -5.95
CA GLY A 5 32.83 -7.85 -5.37
C GLY A 5 31.76 -8.96 -5.32
N PRO A 6 30.73 -8.84 -4.45
CA PRO A 6 29.76 -9.89 -4.23
C PRO A 6 28.96 -10.20 -5.49
N ALA A 7 28.85 -11.49 -5.80
CA ALA A 7 28.11 -12.03 -6.94
C ALA A 7 26.64 -11.54 -6.95
N ALA A 8 26.19 -11.08 -8.11
CA ALA A 8 24.80 -10.69 -8.32
C ALA A 8 23.88 -11.90 -8.08
N PRO A 9 22.70 -11.71 -7.44
CA PRO A 9 21.77 -12.80 -7.19
C PRO A 9 21.27 -13.40 -8.51
N GLU A 10 21.25 -14.72 -8.59
CA GLU A 10 20.77 -15.51 -9.74
C GLU A 10 19.41 -15.00 -10.21
N ARG A 11 19.29 -14.73 -11.51
CA ARG A 11 18.06 -14.27 -12.15
C ARG A 11 16.99 -15.33 -12.05
N TYR A 12 15.95 -15.06 -11.27
CA TYR A 12 14.74 -15.89 -11.20
C TYR A 12 14.14 -16.06 -12.61
N ASN A 13 14.12 -17.29 -13.09
CA ASN A 13 13.58 -17.60 -14.42
C ASN A 13 12.06 -17.77 -14.36
N ALA A 14 11.30 -16.72 -14.69
CA ALA A 14 9.84 -16.69 -14.66
C ALA A 14 9.17 -17.81 -15.51
N LYS A 15 9.83 -18.31 -16.55
CA LYS A 15 9.33 -19.43 -17.35
C LYS A 15 9.23 -20.75 -16.57
N LEU A 16 10.09 -20.95 -15.57
CA LEU A 16 10.09 -22.16 -14.76
C LEU A 16 8.93 -22.21 -13.75
N ILE A 17 8.41 -21.06 -13.34
CA ILE A 17 7.30 -20.96 -12.37
C ILE A 17 5.97 -21.26 -13.08
N ILE A 18 5.77 -20.78 -14.30
CA ILE A 18 4.50 -20.93 -15.04
C ILE A 18 4.31 -22.36 -15.57
N SER A 19 5.39 -23.03 -16.00
CA SER A 19 5.28 -24.41 -16.50
C SER A 19 4.94 -25.45 -15.43
N LYS A 20 5.16 -25.13 -14.16
CA LYS A 20 4.84 -26.01 -13.01
C LYS A 20 3.40 -25.91 -12.52
N LEU A 21 2.68 -24.85 -12.90
CA LEU A 21 1.27 -24.65 -12.49
C LEU A 21 0.26 -25.40 -13.39
N THR A 22 0.69 -25.93 -14.56
CA THR A 22 -0.20 -26.55 -15.53
C THR A 22 -0.21 -28.07 -15.54
N ASN A 23 0.70 -28.74 -14.82
CA ASN A 23 0.81 -30.21 -14.83
C ASN A 23 0.61 -30.81 -13.42
N GLY A 24 -0.56 -30.77 -12.87
CA GLY A 24 -1.15 -31.63 -11.83
C GLY A 24 -0.27 -32.42 -10.82
N THR A 25 1.04 -32.22 -10.81
CA THR A 25 1.98 -32.85 -9.87
C THR A 25 2.36 -31.82 -8.82
N VAL A 26 1.95 -32.05 -7.58
CA VAL A 26 2.42 -31.27 -6.40
C VAL A 26 3.91 -31.55 -6.25
N VAL A 27 4.72 -30.77 -6.94
CA VAL A 27 6.14 -30.66 -6.62
C VAL A 27 6.20 -29.60 -5.51
N GLU A 28 6.64 -29.97 -4.32
CA GLU A 28 7.04 -29.00 -3.28
C GLU A 28 8.12 -28.09 -3.87
N SER A 29 7.70 -27.04 -4.56
CA SER A 29 8.62 -26.02 -5.04
C SER A 29 8.90 -25.11 -3.86
N ASN A 30 10.16 -25.05 -3.45
CA ASN A 30 10.65 -24.11 -2.45
C ASN A 30 10.59 -22.63 -2.95
N ALA A 31 9.84 -22.38 -4.04
CA ALA A 31 9.59 -21.06 -4.59
C ALA A 31 8.52 -20.34 -3.76
N PRO A 32 8.74 -19.07 -3.42
CA PRO A 32 7.78 -18.29 -2.64
C PRO A 32 6.44 -18.20 -3.40
N THR A 33 5.33 -18.41 -2.68
CA THR A 33 3.99 -18.24 -3.26
C THR A 33 3.76 -16.77 -3.64
N LEU A 34 2.81 -16.55 -4.56
CA LEU A 34 2.41 -15.19 -4.98
C LEU A 34 2.09 -14.30 -3.76
N GLY A 35 1.28 -14.80 -2.83
CA GLY A 35 0.88 -14.06 -1.62
C GLY A 35 2.06 -13.72 -0.73
N PHE A 36 2.98 -14.68 -0.52
CA PHE A 36 4.19 -14.42 0.25
C PHE A 36 5.08 -13.35 -0.40
N LEU A 37 5.31 -13.45 -1.71
CA LEU A 37 6.14 -12.48 -2.43
C LEU A 37 5.53 -11.07 -2.42
N LEU A 38 4.20 -10.96 -2.62
CA LEU A 38 3.49 -9.69 -2.53
C LEU A 38 3.60 -9.09 -1.13
N HIS A 39 3.45 -9.92 -0.09
CA HIS A 39 3.61 -9.46 1.30
C HIS A 39 5.01 -8.92 1.57
N GLU A 40 6.07 -9.67 1.17
CA GLU A 40 7.46 -9.25 1.37
C GLU A 40 7.80 -7.97 0.61
N VAL A 41 7.41 -7.88 -0.66
CA VAL A 41 7.62 -6.67 -1.47
C VAL A 41 6.91 -5.47 -0.82
N ALA A 42 5.64 -5.62 -0.43
CA ALA A 42 4.89 -4.55 0.23
C ALA A 42 5.53 -4.13 1.57
N ARG A 43 6.04 -5.10 2.35
CA ARG A 43 6.75 -4.85 3.61
C ARG A 43 8.04 -4.06 3.37
N LEU A 44 8.84 -4.45 2.38
CA LEU A 44 10.11 -3.79 2.05
C LEU A 44 9.89 -2.38 1.48
N LEU A 45 8.92 -2.20 0.58
CA LEU A 45 8.53 -0.89 0.06
C LEU A 45 8.12 0.06 1.20
N ARG A 46 7.29 -0.42 2.14
CA ARG A 46 6.89 0.37 3.31
C ARG A 46 8.09 0.77 4.15
N ARG A 47 8.98 -0.20 4.47
CA ARG A 47 10.19 0.06 5.26
C ARG A 47 11.09 1.10 4.58
N ARG A 48 11.30 0.97 3.27
CA ARG A 48 12.13 1.91 2.51
C ARG A 48 11.52 3.29 2.45
N PHE A 49 10.21 3.38 2.22
CA PHE A 49 9.49 4.65 2.29
C PHE A 49 9.65 5.33 3.66
N GLU A 50 9.54 4.58 4.76
CA GLU A 50 9.74 5.11 6.11
C GLU A 50 11.15 5.68 6.32
N GLN A 51 12.17 5.02 5.75
CA GLN A 51 13.54 5.53 5.79
C GLN A 51 13.66 6.86 5.02
N ASN A 52 13.09 6.93 3.82
CA ASN A 52 13.10 8.13 2.99
C ASN A 52 12.24 9.26 3.60
N ALA A 53 11.22 8.94 4.37
CA ALA A 53 10.30 9.89 4.98
C ALA A 53 10.69 10.36 6.40
N ARG A 54 11.84 9.98 6.93
CA ARG A 54 12.26 10.32 8.31
C ARG A 54 12.15 11.80 8.63
N ASP A 55 12.59 12.64 7.70
CA ASP A 55 12.64 14.10 7.90
C ASP A 55 11.32 14.81 7.55
N SER A 56 10.27 14.06 7.21
CA SER A 56 8.94 14.61 6.89
C SER A 56 8.24 15.22 8.11
N GLY A 57 8.68 14.87 9.32
CA GLY A 57 8.05 15.23 10.58
C GLY A 57 6.71 14.53 10.83
N LEU A 58 6.37 13.50 10.04
CA LEU A 58 5.19 12.68 10.19
C LEU A 58 5.57 11.24 10.57
N THR A 59 4.80 10.64 11.48
CA THR A 59 4.92 9.21 11.75
C THR A 59 4.32 8.40 10.59
N ARG A 60 4.66 7.11 10.53
CA ARG A 60 4.09 6.17 9.54
C ARG A 60 2.58 6.23 9.50
N SER A 61 1.91 6.07 10.63
CA SER A 61 0.45 6.08 10.71
C SER A 61 -0.15 7.43 10.30
N GLN A 62 0.52 8.54 10.59
CA GLN A 62 0.06 9.88 10.19
C GLN A 62 0.10 10.09 8.68
N TRP A 63 1.22 9.77 8.02
CA TRP A 63 1.28 9.91 6.56
C TRP A 63 0.34 8.92 5.85
N GLN A 64 0.15 7.72 6.40
CA GLN A 64 -0.78 6.74 5.85
C GLN A 64 -2.22 7.28 5.89
N VAL A 65 -2.66 7.82 7.03
CA VAL A 65 -3.97 8.47 7.16
C VAL A 65 -4.12 9.61 6.15
N LEU A 66 -3.13 10.51 6.03
CA LEU A 66 -3.20 11.61 5.04
C LEU A 66 -3.28 11.10 3.60
N ALA A 67 -2.53 10.05 3.25
CA ALA A 67 -2.52 9.48 1.90
C ALA A 67 -3.87 8.84 1.54
N TYR A 68 -4.49 8.09 2.46
CA TYR A 68 -5.80 7.49 2.24
C TYR A 68 -6.90 8.54 2.21
N LEU A 69 -6.87 9.52 3.12
CA LEU A 69 -7.84 10.61 3.13
C LEU A 69 -7.78 11.47 1.86
N ALA A 70 -6.60 11.67 1.28
CA ALA A 70 -6.46 12.42 0.03
C ALA A 70 -7.22 11.82 -1.17
N ASN A 71 -7.51 10.53 -1.12
CA ASN A 71 -8.30 9.85 -2.15
C ASN A 71 -9.75 9.58 -1.72
N ASN A 72 -10.10 9.91 -0.48
CA ASN A 72 -11.40 9.61 0.13
C ASN A 72 -11.88 10.79 1.01
N GLU A 73 -11.72 12.04 0.56
CA GLU A 73 -12.20 13.19 1.32
C GLU A 73 -13.72 13.11 1.54
N GLY A 74 -14.16 13.52 2.72
CA GLY A 74 -15.56 13.39 3.13
C GLY A 74 -15.92 12.01 3.68
N ILE A 75 -14.95 11.10 3.85
CA ILE A 75 -15.19 9.82 4.53
C ILE A 75 -15.34 10.03 6.04
N ASN A 76 -16.19 9.25 6.70
CA ASN A 76 -16.26 9.24 8.15
C ASN A 76 -15.13 8.40 8.78
N GLN A 77 -14.97 8.55 10.10
CA GLN A 77 -13.87 7.89 10.82
C GLN A 77 -13.94 6.35 10.73
N CYS A 78 -15.12 5.75 10.77
CA CYS A 78 -15.27 4.29 10.69
C CYS A 78 -14.86 3.78 9.31
N GLY A 79 -15.37 4.39 8.24
CA GLY A 79 -15.02 4.02 6.87
C GLY A 79 -13.51 4.17 6.59
N LEU A 80 -12.87 5.22 7.15
CA LEU A 80 -11.42 5.36 7.00
C LEU A 80 -10.66 4.32 7.84
N ALA A 81 -11.18 3.90 8.99
CA ALA A 81 -10.59 2.85 9.81
C ALA A 81 -10.65 1.49 9.10
N ASP A 82 -11.76 1.18 8.46
CA ASP A 82 -11.96 -0.03 7.65
C ASP A 82 -10.96 -0.06 6.48
N LEU A 83 -10.81 1.05 5.74
CA LEU A 83 -9.83 1.16 4.65
C LEU A 83 -8.38 0.98 5.10
N LEU A 84 -8.08 1.34 6.34
CA LEU A 84 -6.74 1.26 6.92
C LEU A 84 -6.51 -0.05 7.69
N GLU A 85 -7.55 -0.87 7.84
CA GLU A 85 -7.56 -2.12 8.62
C GLU A 85 -7.05 -1.89 10.06
N ILE A 86 -7.53 -0.81 10.70
CA ILE A 86 -7.18 -0.45 12.08
C ILE A 86 -8.44 -0.14 12.91
N GLU A 87 -8.32 -0.32 14.21
CA GLU A 87 -9.41 0.00 15.14
C GLU A 87 -9.78 1.49 15.11
N PRO A 88 -11.09 1.85 15.06
CA PRO A 88 -11.56 3.24 15.03
C PRO A 88 -11.01 4.12 16.16
N ILE A 89 -10.81 3.55 17.36
CA ILE A 89 -10.21 4.27 18.50
C ILE A 89 -8.75 4.63 18.23
N THR A 90 -7.99 3.73 17.60
CA THR A 90 -6.60 3.98 17.22
C THR A 90 -6.53 5.06 16.16
N LEU A 91 -7.40 4.98 15.14
CA LEU A 91 -7.51 6.02 14.12
C LEU A 91 -7.87 7.37 14.72
N GLY A 92 -8.85 7.43 15.64
CA GLY A 92 -9.24 8.66 16.33
C GLY A 92 -8.07 9.41 16.92
N ARG A 93 -7.19 8.72 17.64
CA ARG A 93 -5.97 9.31 18.25
C ARG A 93 -4.99 9.86 17.20
N ILE A 94 -4.92 9.22 16.02
CA ILE A 94 -4.06 9.68 14.91
C ILE A 94 -4.65 10.95 14.31
N ILE A 95 -5.97 10.95 14.04
CA ILE A 95 -6.71 12.10 13.52
C ILE A 95 -6.60 13.29 14.45
N ASP A 96 -6.78 13.10 15.78
CA ASP A 96 -6.66 14.17 16.76
C ASP A 96 -5.28 14.84 16.70
N LYS A 97 -4.21 14.06 16.57
CA LYS A 97 -2.85 14.58 16.39
C LYS A 97 -2.66 15.35 15.08
N LEU A 98 -3.28 14.88 13.99
CA LEU A 98 -3.22 15.55 12.70
C LEU A 98 -4.07 16.82 12.69
N GLN A 99 -5.22 16.82 13.35
CA GLN A 99 -6.07 18.00 13.55
C GLN A 99 -5.38 19.06 14.44
N ALA A 100 -4.74 18.65 15.52
CA ALA A 100 -3.94 19.56 16.36
C ALA A 100 -2.78 20.21 15.59
N ARG A 101 -2.31 19.59 14.51
CA ARG A 101 -1.30 20.13 13.59
C ARG A 101 -1.91 20.94 12.44
N GLY A 102 -3.23 21.10 12.39
CA GLY A 102 -3.94 21.78 11.34
C GLY A 102 -3.88 21.12 9.97
N LEU A 103 -3.70 19.78 9.91
CA LEU A 103 -3.60 19.03 8.66
C LEU A 103 -4.92 18.37 8.24
N ILE A 104 -5.80 18.10 9.22
CA ILE A 104 -7.13 17.53 9.03
C ILE A 104 -8.15 18.40 9.76
N GLU A 105 -9.35 18.48 9.23
CA GLU A 105 -10.52 19.08 9.88
C GLU A 105 -11.71 18.10 9.83
N ARG A 106 -12.62 18.25 10.79
CA ARG A 106 -13.85 17.48 10.89
C ARG A 106 -15.04 18.38 10.59
N HIS A 107 -15.89 17.96 9.65
CA HIS A 107 -17.13 18.64 9.33
C HIS A 107 -18.32 17.75 9.73
N PRO A 108 -19.41 18.30 10.26
CA PRO A 108 -20.61 17.51 10.53
C PRO A 108 -21.21 17.03 9.20
N ASP A 109 -21.68 15.79 9.17
CA ASP A 109 -22.43 15.29 8.01
C ASP A 109 -23.76 16.06 7.87
N PRO A 110 -24.09 16.57 6.67
CA PRO A 110 -25.35 17.28 6.45
C PRO A 110 -26.61 16.45 6.73
N SER A 111 -26.52 15.12 6.59
CA SER A 111 -27.63 14.18 6.76
C SER A 111 -27.75 13.60 8.18
N ASP A 112 -26.63 13.45 8.89
CA ASP A 112 -26.60 12.98 10.30
C ASP A 112 -25.55 13.74 11.10
N ARG A 113 -25.98 14.68 11.92
CA ARG A 113 -25.10 15.53 12.78
C ARG A 113 -24.28 14.75 13.81
N ARG A 114 -24.55 13.47 14.01
CA ARG A 114 -23.75 12.59 14.88
C ARG A 114 -22.52 12.04 14.16
N VAL A 115 -22.49 12.13 12.84
CA VAL A 115 -21.38 11.68 11.99
C VAL A 115 -20.47 12.85 11.65
N TRP A 116 -19.18 12.63 11.74
CA TRP A 116 -18.16 13.59 11.37
C TRP A 116 -17.41 13.12 10.13
N LEU A 117 -17.38 13.96 9.11
CA LEU A 117 -16.65 13.75 7.87
C LEU A 117 -15.26 14.37 7.98
N LEU A 118 -14.28 13.67 7.45
CA LEU A 118 -12.87 14.05 7.52
C LEU A 118 -12.44 14.72 6.24
N HIS A 119 -11.79 15.87 6.36
CA HIS A 119 -11.28 16.64 5.24
C HIS A 119 -9.83 17.06 5.48
N LEU A 120 -9.08 17.20 4.39
CA LEU A 120 -7.73 17.76 4.43
C LEU A 120 -7.81 19.29 4.44
N THR A 121 -6.98 19.91 5.27
CA THR A 121 -6.81 21.36 5.21
C THR A 121 -5.88 21.77 4.06
N PRO A 122 -5.90 23.05 3.64
CA PRO A 122 -4.90 23.56 2.68
C PRO A 122 -3.45 23.35 3.16
N ALA A 123 -3.18 23.35 4.47
CA ALA A 123 -1.86 23.10 5.05
C ALA A 123 -1.38 21.66 4.87
N ALA A 124 -2.26 20.71 4.62
CA ALA A 124 -1.88 19.32 4.30
C ALA A 124 -1.28 19.17 2.89
N ARG A 125 -1.60 20.05 1.94
CA ARG A 125 -1.17 19.93 0.54
C ARG A 125 0.35 19.88 0.35
N PRO A 126 1.16 20.74 0.97
CA PRO A 126 2.63 20.65 0.88
C PRO A 126 3.15 19.32 1.42
N LYS A 127 2.56 18.81 2.51
CA LYS A 127 2.94 17.52 3.08
C LYS A 127 2.62 16.36 2.13
N LEU A 128 1.44 16.38 1.51
CA LEU A 128 1.07 15.38 0.51
C LEU A 128 2.00 15.41 -0.72
N THR A 129 2.36 16.59 -1.20
CA THR A 129 3.32 16.74 -2.30
C THR A 129 4.69 16.16 -1.92
N GLN A 130 5.18 16.45 -0.71
CA GLN A 130 6.42 15.86 -0.20
C GLN A 130 6.33 14.33 -0.14
N LEU A 131 5.22 13.77 0.38
CA LEU A 131 5.01 12.33 0.48
C LEU A 131 4.94 11.65 -0.90
N ARG A 132 4.27 12.27 -1.88
CA ARG A 132 4.24 11.77 -3.26
C ARG A 132 5.65 11.67 -3.84
N ARG A 133 6.46 12.73 -3.69
CA ARG A 133 7.86 12.74 -4.14
C ARG A 133 8.68 11.63 -3.49
N LEU A 134 8.55 11.44 -2.19
CA LEU A 134 9.22 10.34 -1.46
C LEU A 134 8.76 8.96 -1.94
N GLY A 135 7.48 8.83 -2.28
CA GLY A 135 6.93 7.64 -2.91
C GLY A 135 7.53 7.36 -4.30
N GLU A 136 7.74 8.41 -5.10
CA GLU A 136 8.40 8.29 -6.42
C GLU A 136 9.85 7.85 -6.29
N VAL A 137 10.61 8.43 -5.36
CA VAL A 137 11.98 7.99 -5.05
C VAL A 137 12.00 6.51 -4.64
N THR A 138 11.12 6.11 -3.72
CA THR A 138 11.05 4.72 -3.24
C THR A 138 10.70 3.74 -4.37
N ARG A 139 9.76 4.12 -5.26
CA ARG A 139 9.42 3.30 -6.44
C ARG A 139 10.59 3.20 -7.41
N GLY A 140 11.28 4.32 -7.68
CA GLY A 140 12.45 4.32 -8.53
C GLY A 140 13.54 3.36 -8.03
N GLU A 141 13.81 3.38 -6.71
CA GLU A 141 14.75 2.45 -6.07
C GLU A 141 14.31 0.98 -6.21
N ALA A 142 13.00 0.71 -6.06
CA ALA A 142 12.47 -0.65 -6.15
C ALA A 142 12.47 -1.20 -7.59
N LEU A 143 12.40 -0.33 -8.59
CA LEU A 143 12.32 -0.70 -10.00
C LEU A 143 13.69 -0.70 -10.71
N VAL A 144 14.79 -0.51 -9.98
CA VAL A 144 16.14 -0.59 -10.57
C VAL A 144 16.33 -1.92 -11.27
N GLY A 145 16.68 -1.88 -12.57
CA GLY A 145 16.88 -3.07 -13.40
C GLY A 145 15.60 -3.69 -13.96
N VAL A 146 14.42 -3.11 -13.70
CA VAL A 146 13.14 -3.50 -14.30
C VAL A 146 12.84 -2.58 -15.48
N SER A 147 12.52 -3.14 -16.65
CA SER A 147 12.17 -2.33 -17.83
C SER A 147 10.83 -1.60 -17.64
N GLU A 148 10.63 -0.49 -18.36
CA GLU A 148 9.37 0.24 -18.36
C GLU A 148 8.20 -0.66 -18.81
N ALA A 149 8.39 -1.46 -19.86
CA ALA A 149 7.40 -2.41 -20.35
C ALA A 149 7.03 -3.48 -19.31
N ASP A 150 8.00 -3.98 -18.53
CA ASP A 150 7.74 -4.94 -17.46
C ASP A 150 7.06 -4.27 -16.26
N THR A 151 7.41 -3.03 -15.97
CA THR A 151 6.74 -2.23 -14.93
C THR A 151 5.26 -2.02 -15.27
N GLU A 152 4.95 -1.61 -16.51
CA GLU A 152 3.56 -1.45 -16.95
C GLU A 152 2.78 -2.78 -16.89
N ARG A 153 3.40 -3.87 -17.35
CA ARG A 153 2.80 -5.20 -17.31
C ARG A 153 2.51 -5.65 -15.89
N LEU A 154 3.46 -5.43 -14.97
CA LEU A 154 3.29 -5.71 -13.55
C LEU A 154 2.11 -4.93 -12.96
N LEU A 155 2.04 -3.62 -13.22
CA LEU A 155 0.96 -2.77 -12.70
C LEU A 155 -0.41 -3.22 -13.21
N LYS A 156 -0.54 -3.52 -14.53
CA LYS A 156 -1.78 -4.04 -15.13
C LYS A 156 -2.18 -5.38 -14.49
N THR A 157 -1.23 -6.27 -14.27
CA THR A 157 -1.48 -7.57 -13.64
C THR A 157 -1.94 -7.41 -12.19
N LEU A 158 -1.30 -6.54 -11.41
CA LEU A 158 -1.70 -6.26 -10.03
C LEU A 158 -3.08 -5.60 -9.95
N GLN A 159 -3.44 -4.74 -10.88
CA GLN A 159 -4.78 -4.14 -10.96
C GLN A 159 -5.85 -5.21 -11.25
N ALA A 160 -5.59 -6.13 -12.17
CA ALA A 160 -6.50 -7.24 -12.45
C ALA A 160 -6.67 -8.16 -11.23
N LEU A 161 -5.57 -8.51 -10.55
CA LEU A 161 -5.63 -9.30 -9.31
C LEU A 161 -6.45 -8.60 -8.23
N LYS A 162 -6.25 -7.29 -8.07
CA LYS A 162 -7.04 -6.49 -7.11
C LYS A 162 -8.52 -6.53 -7.44
N ALA A 163 -8.91 -6.30 -8.70
CA ALA A 163 -10.31 -6.34 -9.12
C ALA A 163 -10.95 -7.70 -8.84
N ASN A 164 -10.30 -8.80 -9.27
CA ASN A 164 -10.79 -10.15 -9.05
C ASN A 164 -10.99 -10.47 -7.55
N LEU A 165 -10.07 -10.02 -6.69
CA LEU A 165 -10.15 -10.24 -5.25
C LEU A 165 -11.25 -9.38 -4.62
N THR A 166 -11.45 -8.15 -5.07
CA THR A 166 -12.56 -7.30 -4.61
C THR A 166 -13.89 -7.97 -4.92
N ASP A 167 -14.11 -8.39 -6.17
CA ASP A 167 -15.35 -9.06 -6.59
C ASP A 167 -15.57 -10.38 -5.84
N ALA A 168 -14.51 -11.13 -5.57
CA ALA A 168 -14.58 -12.37 -4.81
C ALA A 168 -14.92 -12.15 -3.32
N CYS A 169 -14.40 -11.08 -2.70
CA CYS A 169 -14.70 -10.74 -1.31
C CYS A 169 -16.15 -10.22 -1.14
N ASP A 170 -16.68 -9.52 -2.15
CA ASP A 170 -18.04 -9.00 -2.15
C ASP A 170 -19.09 -10.08 -2.49
N SER A 171 -18.64 -11.22 -3.04
CA SER A 171 -19.51 -12.35 -3.36
C SER A 171 -19.67 -13.29 -2.15
N PRO A 172 -20.89 -13.79 -1.86
CA PRO A 172 -21.08 -14.75 -0.78
C PRO A 172 -20.26 -16.01 -1.05
N VAL A 173 -19.55 -16.51 -0.04
CA VAL A 173 -18.76 -17.75 -0.12
C VAL A 173 -19.70 -18.91 -0.48
N ALA A 174 -19.57 -19.43 -1.71
CA ALA A 174 -20.33 -20.59 -2.14
C ALA A 174 -19.94 -21.80 -1.29
N GLY A 175 -20.81 -22.24 -0.37
CA GLY A 175 -20.70 -23.54 0.31
C GLY A 175 -20.36 -23.51 1.80
N GLN A 176 -21.16 -22.84 2.63
CA GLN A 176 -21.40 -23.31 4.00
C GLN A 176 -22.90 -23.56 4.13
N LYS A 177 -23.31 -24.81 3.85
CA LYS A 177 -24.55 -25.41 4.35
C LYS A 177 -24.16 -26.39 5.43
#